data_c8f258b15b8075768561d8f9560f30a2
#
_entry.id   c8f258b15b8075768561d8f9560f30a2
#
_cell.length_a   1.000
_cell.length_b   1.000
_cell.length_c   1.000
_cell.angle_alpha   90.00
_cell.angle_beta   90.00
_cell.angle_gamma   90.00
#
_symmetry.space_group_name_H-M   'P 1'
#
loop_
_entity.id
_entity.type
_entity.pdbx_description
1 polymer ?
#
loop_
_entity_poly.entity_id
_entity_poly.type
_entity_poly.pdbx_seq_one_letter_code
_entity_poly.pdbx_strand_id
1 'polypeptide(L)'
;MADFVVILWFCNYLLLFGFTGSIPLCTESNFCNTYGGSKCFDGEKVVLNKCDTQFPSRGLCLEKMGNGSYLNMVAHPDGSDRAFFANQAGKIWLATIPKQGLGGTLGLDESSPFMDLTDQVHFHNSFGLMGLAFHPNFARNGRFFASFNCDRVKTPGCSGKCSCNSDVNCDPLKLASSSSSSGSVQPCRYYKVIAEFTANGTASDISMATRAKPSEVRRIFSLGLPIAFNNGGQILFGPADGYLYVMLGDGGIEEDPYNFSQNKKSLLGKILRLDVDNMPSELGKVDLWGNYSVPHDNPFSEDNQWQPEIWARGLRNPWRCSFDAQRPLYFICADAGQGEYEEVDIITKGGNYGWNVYEGPFLFNSSHSSAISMDLIFPVLGYKHSDVNNNVSASICGGYFYRSMTDPCLYGSYLYGDLYGSAIWAAVETPTNSDNFTTTLLPFSCAHDSPIQCESVLESSLPDLHYIYSFGEDNRKEIYVLANNGVYRVVRPSRCNYTCPKETVTVVSSQISSSSSCRNHFTYPNGELMLFLSSVLHVLGTIL
;
A
#
# COMPACT_ATOMS: atom_id res chain seq x y z
N MET A 1 -17.08 -44.23 -17.39
CA MET A 1 -17.40 -44.14 -18.84
C MET A 1 -18.37 -43.00 -19.15
N ALA A 2 -18.74 -42.19 -18.20
CA ALA A 2 -19.61 -41.02 -18.41
C ALA A 2 -18.84 -39.69 -18.58
N ASP A 3 -17.61 -39.62 -18.14
CA ASP A 3 -16.83 -38.35 -18.12
C ASP A 3 -16.03 -38.11 -19.43
N PHE A 4 -15.98 -39.08 -20.34
CA PHE A 4 -15.28 -38.92 -21.60
C PHE A 4 -16.15 -38.36 -22.75
N VAL A 5 -17.46 -38.31 -22.57
CA VAL A 5 -18.39 -37.85 -23.63
C VAL A 5 -18.61 -36.32 -23.55
N VAL A 6 -18.39 -35.70 -22.41
CA VAL A 6 -18.62 -34.24 -22.23
C VAL A 6 -17.48 -33.42 -22.87
N ILE A 7 -16.27 -33.92 -22.88
CA ILE A 7 -15.10 -33.20 -23.46
C ILE A 7 -15.13 -33.17 -24.99
N LEU A 8 -15.70 -34.20 -25.62
CA LEU A 8 -15.82 -34.26 -27.08
C LEU A 8 -16.94 -33.38 -27.65
N TRP A 9 -17.89 -32.95 -26.83
CA TRP A 9 -18.97 -32.05 -27.26
C TRP A 9 -18.55 -30.58 -27.26
N PHE A 10 -17.63 -30.19 -26.41
CA PHE A 10 -17.12 -28.80 -26.36
C PHE A 10 -16.14 -28.49 -27.50
N CYS A 11 -15.38 -29.47 -27.98
CA CYS A 11 -14.47 -29.24 -29.12
C CYS A 11 -15.18 -29.10 -30.46
N ASN A 12 -16.39 -29.66 -30.65
CA ASN A 12 -17.14 -29.54 -31.91
C ASN A 12 -17.98 -28.24 -32.03
N TYR A 13 -18.20 -27.50 -30.93
CA TYR A 13 -18.96 -26.26 -30.98
C TYR A 13 -18.10 -25.02 -31.30
N LEU A 14 -16.77 -25.11 -31.15
CA LEU A 14 -15.81 -24.05 -31.46
C LEU A 14 -15.39 -23.95 -32.92
N LEU A 15 -15.77 -24.93 -33.75
CA LEU A 15 -15.42 -24.97 -35.19
C LEU A 15 -16.46 -24.28 -36.11
N LEU A 16 -17.58 -23.75 -35.57
CA LEU A 16 -18.65 -23.18 -36.40
C LEU A 16 -18.74 -21.64 -36.36
N PHE A 17 -17.91 -20.97 -35.59
CA PHE A 17 -17.81 -19.52 -35.66
C PHE A 17 -16.36 -19.14 -35.99
N GLY A 18 -16.15 -18.81 -37.27
CA GLY A 18 -14.87 -18.31 -37.75
C GLY A 18 -14.52 -16.95 -37.15
N PHE A 19 -13.78 -16.99 -36.07
CA PHE A 19 -13.04 -15.84 -35.56
C PHE A 19 -11.58 -15.97 -35.97
N THR A 20 -11.19 -15.28 -37.03
CA THR A 20 -9.80 -15.00 -37.37
C THR A 20 -9.26 -13.92 -36.44
N GLY A 21 -8.95 -14.29 -35.23
CA GLY A 21 -8.19 -13.50 -34.29
C GLY A 21 -7.01 -14.33 -33.82
N SER A 22 -5.81 -13.94 -34.19
CA SER A 22 -4.58 -14.55 -33.71
C SER A 22 -4.51 -14.42 -32.19
N ILE A 23 -4.82 -15.49 -31.48
CA ILE A 23 -4.55 -15.64 -30.05
C ILE A 23 -3.03 -15.79 -29.91
N PRO A 24 -2.33 -14.98 -29.10
CA PRO A 24 -0.90 -15.20 -28.88
C PRO A 24 -0.71 -16.50 -28.10
N LEU A 25 -0.09 -17.47 -28.75
CA LEU A 25 0.26 -18.81 -28.23
C LEU A 25 1.41 -18.79 -27.19
N CYS A 26 1.45 -17.81 -26.29
CA CYS A 26 2.46 -17.75 -25.22
C CYS A 26 2.00 -18.34 -23.88
N THR A 27 0.79 -18.87 -23.74
CA THR A 27 0.30 -19.51 -22.51
C THR A 27 0.69 -20.98 -22.38
N GLU A 28 1.29 -21.58 -23.39
CA GLU A 28 1.63 -23.03 -23.39
C GLU A 28 3.02 -23.37 -22.87
N SER A 29 3.92 -22.39 -22.65
CA SER A 29 5.26 -22.67 -22.13
C SER A 29 5.26 -23.25 -20.70
N ASN A 30 4.26 -22.90 -19.89
CA ASN A 30 4.13 -23.45 -18.53
C ASN A 30 3.58 -24.88 -18.52
N PHE A 31 2.82 -25.28 -19.53
CA PHE A 31 2.26 -26.64 -19.58
C PHE A 31 3.31 -27.70 -19.98
N CYS A 32 4.28 -27.32 -20.79
CA CYS A 32 5.36 -28.25 -21.20
C CYS A 32 6.41 -28.43 -20.11
N ASN A 33 6.64 -27.43 -19.24
CA ASN A 33 7.61 -27.56 -18.15
C ASN A 33 7.08 -28.36 -16.96
N THR A 34 5.76 -28.44 -16.76
CA THR A 34 5.18 -29.18 -15.63
C THR A 34 5.21 -30.70 -15.77
N TYR A 35 5.42 -31.24 -16.99
CA TYR A 35 5.38 -32.67 -17.26
C TYR A 35 6.68 -33.26 -17.78
N GLY A 36 7.81 -32.58 -17.72
CA GLY A 36 9.16 -33.16 -17.91
C GLY A 36 9.37 -33.95 -19.20
N GLY A 37 8.58 -33.73 -20.24
CA GLY A 37 8.59 -34.54 -21.43
C GLY A 37 8.66 -33.76 -22.73
N SER A 38 9.56 -34.14 -23.61
CA SER A 38 9.78 -33.57 -24.94
C SER A 38 8.72 -33.95 -25.98
N LYS A 39 7.49 -34.26 -25.59
CA LYS A 39 6.40 -34.65 -26.49
C LYS A 39 5.12 -33.92 -26.16
N CYS A 40 4.79 -32.93 -26.98
CA CYS A 40 3.44 -32.36 -27.04
C CYS A 40 2.76 -32.93 -28.29
N PHE A 41 1.68 -33.70 -28.09
CA PHE A 41 0.77 -34.30 -29.09
C PHE A 41 1.38 -35.16 -30.21
N ASP A 42 0.76 -36.30 -30.48
CA ASP A 42 0.91 -37.26 -31.57
C ASP A 42 2.29 -37.92 -31.83
N GLY A 43 3.24 -37.80 -30.92
CA GLY A 43 4.47 -38.58 -30.95
C GLY A 43 5.59 -38.02 -31.83
N GLU A 44 5.42 -36.92 -32.49
CA GLU A 44 6.49 -36.26 -33.24
C GLU A 44 7.21 -35.20 -32.40
N LYS A 45 8.53 -35.12 -32.60
CA LYS A 45 9.39 -34.16 -31.91
C LYS A 45 9.14 -32.76 -32.46
N VAL A 46 8.29 -31.98 -31.80
CA VAL A 46 8.15 -30.56 -32.14
C VAL A 46 9.42 -29.86 -31.65
N VAL A 47 10.29 -29.50 -32.56
CA VAL A 47 11.39 -28.58 -32.31
C VAL A 47 10.74 -27.20 -32.21
N LEU A 48 10.38 -26.78 -30.98
CA LEU A 48 10.07 -25.39 -30.72
C LEU A 48 11.37 -24.63 -30.96
N ASN A 49 11.46 -23.96 -32.11
CA ASN A 49 12.45 -22.91 -32.28
C ASN A 49 12.40 -22.07 -31.03
N LYS A 50 13.57 -21.76 -30.44
CA LYS A 50 13.70 -20.93 -29.24
C LYS A 50 12.56 -19.93 -29.22
N CYS A 51 11.68 -20.06 -28.24
CA CYS A 51 10.74 -19.00 -27.93
C CYS A 51 11.63 -17.76 -27.79
N ASP A 52 11.55 -16.83 -28.74
CA ASP A 52 12.08 -15.51 -28.49
C ASP A 52 11.35 -15.07 -27.26
N THR A 53 12.02 -15.12 -26.12
CA THR A 53 11.56 -14.53 -24.87
C THR A 53 11.56 -13.03 -25.09
N GLN A 54 10.60 -12.54 -25.88
CA GLN A 54 10.26 -11.13 -25.83
C GLN A 54 9.70 -10.94 -24.44
N PHE A 55 10.56 -10.44 -23.57
CA PHE A 55 10.10 -9.89 -22.28
C PHE A 55 8.92 -8.98 -22.59
N PRO A 56 7.86 -9.00 -21.78
CA PRO A 56 6.73 -8.12 -21.99
C PRO A 56 7.26 -6.70 -22.16
N SER A 57 6.82 -6.00 -23.18
CA SER A 57 7.31 -4.68 -23.53
C SER A 57 7.13 -3.65 -22.40
N ARG A 58 6.25 -3.92 -21.44
CA ARG A 58 5.98 -3.11 -20.27
C ARG A 58 5.86 -4.00 -19.04
N GLY A 59 6.36 -3.49 -17.91
CA GLY A 59 6.29 -4.17 -16.62
C GLY A 59 6.88 -3.32 -15.52
N LEU A 60 6.74 -3.77 -14.28
CA LEU A 60 7.25 -3.12 -13.09
C LEU A 60 8.66 -3.63 -12.81
N CYS A 61 9.64 -2.73 -12.81
CA CYS A 61 11.01 -3.06 -12.46
C CYS A 61 11.26 -2.79 -10.99
N LEU A 62 11.73 -3.78 -10.25
CA LEU A 62 11.95 -3.71 -8.82
C LEU A 62 13.45 -3.91 -8.49
N GLU A 63 13.95 -3.19 -7.49
CA GLU A 63 15.25 -3.51 -6.86
C GLU A 63 15.04 -3.82 -5.38
N LYS A 64 15.67 -4.89 -4.89
CA LYS A 64 15.61 -5.29 -3.48
C LYS A 64 16.59 -4.46 -2.67
N MET A 65 16.07 -3.71 -1.69
CA MET A 65 16.82 -2.73 -0.90
C MET A 65 17.19 -3.25 0.50
N GLY A 66 16.45 -4.21 1.02
CA GLY A 66 16.63 -4.78 2.35
C GLY A 66 15.91 -6.11 2.49
N ASN A 67 16.34 -6.94 3.45
CA ASN A 67 15.73 -8.25 3.74
C ASN A 67 14.72 -8.19 4.90
N GLY A 68 14.60 -7.05 5.58
CA GLY A 68 13.68 -6.90 6.71
C GLY A 68 12.22 -6.92 6.28
N SER A 69 11.37 -7.48 7.14
CA SER A 69 9.92 -7.54 6.96
C SER A 69 9.24 -6.40 7.72
N TYR A 70 8.68 -5.45 7.00
CA TYR A 70 8.06 -4.25 7.58
C TYR A 70 6.63 -4.10 7.10
N LEU A 71 5.78 -3.60 8.01
CA LEU A 71 4.36 -3.33 7.72
C LEU A 71 4.11 -1.86 7.37
N ASN A 72 4.97 -0.97 7.83
CA ASN A 72 4.84 0.47 7.60
C ASN A 72 6.16 1.06 7.10
N MET A 73 6.04 1.98 6.14
CA MET A 73 7.08 2.89 5.71
C MET A 73 6.50 4.30 5.66
N VAL A 74 7.18 5.26 6.28
CA VAL A 74 6.79 6.68 6.25
C VAL A 74 8.00 7.52 5.94
N ALA A 75 7.93 8.33 4.89
CA ALA A 75 8.98 9.28 4.54
C ALA A 75 9.25 10.25 5.70
N HIS A 76 10.51 10.61 5.92
CA HIS A 76 10.86 11.54 6.99
C HIS A 76 10.28 12.93 6.70
N PRO A 77 9.54 13.54 7.66
CA PRO A 77 8.81 14.79 7.39
C PRO A 77 9.67 16.03 7.11
N ASP A 78 11.00 15.93 7.24
CA ASP A 78 11.91 17.04 6.88
C ASP A 78 12.25 17.10 5.37
N GLY A 79 11.71 16.19 4.57
CA GLY A 79 11.96 16.13 3.13
C GLY A 79 13.29 15.50 2.73
N SER A 80 14.08 14.98 3.69
CA SER A 80 15.36 14.32 3.42
C SER A 80 15.20 12.92 2.79
N ASP A 81 16.33 12.33 2.38
CA ASP A 81 16.40 10.95 1.89
C ASP A 81 16.35 9.93 3.06
N ARG A 82 15.48 10.16 4.05
CA ARG A 82 15.26 9.27 5.19
C ARG A 82 13.83 8.80 5.24
N ALA A 83 13.61 7.62 5.80
CA ALA A 83 12.27 7.09 6.08
C ALA A 83 12.26 6.24 7.36
N PHE A 84 11.10 6.18 7.97
CA PHE A 84 10.84 5.29 9.10
C PHE A 84 10.22 3.99 8.60
N PHE A 85 10.73 2.88 9.11
CA PHE A 85 10.21 1.54 8.87
C PHE A 85 9.75 0.93 10.18
N ALA A 86 8.60 0.29 10.18
CA ALA A 86 8.09 -0.37 11.37
C ALA A 86 7.63 -1.79 11.08
N ASN A 87 8.02 -2.73 11.94
CA ASN A 87 7.53 -4.10 11.88
C ASN A 87 6.25 -4.27 12.71
N GLN A 88 5.54 -5.35 12.47
CA GLN A 88 4.31 -5.66 13.19
C GLN A 88 4.53 -5.91 14.69
N ALA A 89 5.72 -6.39 15.08
CA ALA A 89 6.04 -6.72 16.48
C ALA A 89 6.21 -5.49 17.38
N GLY A 90 6.38 -4.28 16.82
CA GLY A 90 6.42 -3.04 17.61
C GLY A 90 7.71 -2.25 17.53
N LYS A 91 8.67 -2.62 16.68
CA LYS A 91 9.89 -1.84 16.49
C LYS A 91 9.79 -0.89 15.31
N ILE A 92 10.34 0.30 15.50
CA ILE A 92 10.41 1.37 14.50
C ILE A 92 11.89 1.71 14.29
N TRP A 93 12.34 1.78 13.05
CA TRP A 93 13.70 2.17 12.68
C TRP A 93 13.69 3.39 11.78
N LEU A 94 14.75 4.18 11.86
CA LEU A 94 15.06 5.25 10.92
C LEU A 94 16.11 4.74 9.93
N ALA A 95 15.80 4.79 8.66
CA ALA A 95 16.68 4.37 7.57
C ALA A 95 17.09 5.54 6.69
N THR A 96 18.27 5.46 6.09
CA THR A 96 18.67 6.30 4.96
C THR A 96 18.39 5.56 3.66
N ILE A 97 17.72 6.23 2.73
CA ILE A 97 17.37 5.69 1.42
C ILE A 97 18.47 6.09 0.42
N PRO A 98 19.19 5.14 -0.16
CA PRO A 98 20.21 5.46 -1.16
C PRO A 98 19.59 5.92 -2.48
N LYS A 99 20.33 6.75 -3.22
CA LYS A 99 19.92 7.16 -4.56
C LYS A 99 19.90 5.95 -5.49
N GLN A 100 18.99 5.95 -6.46
CA GLN A 100 18.92 4.90 -7.47
C GLN A 100 20.21 4.81 -8.29
N GLY A 101 20.55 3.58 -8.71
CA GLY A 101 21.69 3.31 -9.58
C GLY A 101 23.07 3.41 -8.91
N LEU A 102 23.15 3.64 -7.59
CA LEU A 102 24.41 3.65 -6.84
C LEU A 102 24.70 2.31 -6.15
N GLY A 103 23.85 1.29 -6.31
CA GLY A 103 24.05 -0.05 -5.75
C GLY A 103 23.95 -0.13 -4.22
N GLY A 104 23.34 0.86 -3.58
CA GLY A 104 23.22 0.92 -2.12
C GLY A 104 22.00 0.19 -1.58
N THR A 105 22.10 -0.38 -0.39
CA THR A 105 20.99 -0.93 0.41
C THR A 105 20.43 0.11 1.37
N LEU A 106 19.30 -0.19 2.01
CA LEU A 106 18.77 0.67 3.07
C LEU A 106 19.81 0.81 4.19
N GLY A 107 20.15 2.06 4.51
CA GLY A 107 21.00 2.38 5.65
C GLY A 107 20.19 2.27 6.95
N LEU A 108 19.87 1.03 7.35
CA LEU A 108 19.08 0.70 8.53
C LEU A 108 19.88 -0.19 9.48
N ASP A 109 20.00 0.22 10.74
CA ASP A 109 20.60 -0.57 11.80
C ASP A 109 19.52 -1.23 12.65
N GLU A 110 19.29 -2.53 12.41
CA GLU A 110 18.27 -3.30 13.14
C GLU A 110 18.57 -3.45 14.64
N SER A 111 19.82 -3.29 15.04
CA SER A 111 20.25 -3.37 16.45
C SER A 111 19.88 -2.12 17.25
N SER A 112 19.62 -1.00 16.56
CA SER A 112 19.39 0.31 17.17
C SER A 112 18.08 0.94 16.67
N PRO A 113 16.92 0.46 17.15
CA PRO A 113 15.62 1.02 16.73
C PRO A 113 15.48 2.48 17.16
N PHE A 114 14.77 3.27 16.33
CA PHE A 114 14.31 4.61 16.70
C PHE A 114 13.35 4.57 17.90
N MET A 115 12.48 3.55 17.92
CA MET A 115 11.55 3.27 19.03
C MET A 115 11.30 1.78 19.13
N ASP A 116 11.25 1.26 20.37
CA ASP A 116 10.86 -0.11 20.67
C ASP A 116 9.61 -0.11 21.55
N LEU A 117 8.50 -0.66 21.04
CA LEU A 117 7.21 -0.79 21.71
C LEU A 117 6.82 -2.25 21.95
N THR A 118 7.76 -3.18 21.84
CA THR A 118 7.47 -4.63 21.93
C THR A 118 6.88 -5.06 23.28
N ASP A 119 7.12 -4.30 24.34
CA ASP A 119 6.54 -4.50 25.67
C ASP A 119 5.07 -4.03 25.78
N GLN A 120 4.62 -3.14 24.88
CA GLN A 120 3.28 -2.59 24.86
C GLN A 120 2.41 -3.25 23.80
N VAL A 121 3.04 -3.68 22.71
CA VAL A 121 2.36 -4.26 21.54
C VAL A 121 2.04 -5.73 21.78
N HIS A 122 0.77 -6.07 21.67
CA HIS A 122 0.38 -7.45 21.54
C HIS A 122 0.53 -7.91 20.09
N PHE A 123 1.61 -8.67 19.83
CA PHE A 123 1.90 -9.23 18.52
C PHE A 123 1.26 -10.61 18.36
N HIS A 124 0.42 -10.76 17.36
CA HIS A 124 -0.20 -12.01 16.91
C HIS A 124 -0.70 -11.80 15.46
N ASN A 125 -1.04 -12.84 14.73
CA ASN A 125 -1.36 -12.81 13.29
C ASN A 125 -2.12 -11.56 12.80
N SER A 126 -3.20 -11.15 13.50
CA SER A 126 -4.01 -9.97 13.13
C SER A 126 -3.73 -8.74 14.00
N PHE A 127 -2.79 -8.83 14.93
CA PHE A 127 -2.47 -7.78 15.89
C PHE A 127 -1.01 -7.37 15.83
N GLY A 128 -0.74 -6.14 16.16
CA GLY A 128 0.61 -5.61 16.21
C GLY A 128 0.64 -4.10 16.12
N LEU A 129 1.78 -3.57 15.72
CA LEU A 129 1.97 -2.18 15.33
C LEU A 129 1.45 -2.00 13.90
N MET A 130 0.21 -1.49 13.77
CA MET A 130 -0.55 -1.47 12.53
C MET A 130 -0.40 -0.17 11.76
N GLY A 131 -0.10 0.93 12.43
CA GLY A 131 0.01 2.25 11.82
C GLY A 131 1.04 3.14 12.48
N LEU A 132 1.67 3.98 11.68
CA LEU A 132 2.65 4.96 12.09
C LEU A 132 2.40 6.25 11.32
N ALA A 133 2.26 7.39 12.02
CA ALA A 133 2.08 8.70 11.41
C ALA A 133 2.90 9.76 12.13
N PHE A 134 3.55 10.62 11.37
CA PHE A 134 4.30 11.75 11.90
C PHE A 134 3.48 13.02 11.75
N HIS A 135 3.46 13.84 12.82
CA HIS A 135 2.78 15.11 12.80
C HIS A 135 3.28 15.99 11.64
N PRO A 136 2.43 16.74 10.92
CA PRO A 136 2.87 17.60 9.81
C PRO A 136 4.01 18.56 10.17
N ASN A 137 4.06 19.01 11.43
CA ASN A 137 5.14 19.84 11.95
C ASN A 137 6.21 19.06 12.72
N PHE A 138 6.40 17.76 12.44
CA PHE A 138 7.35 16.90 13.14
C PHE A 138 8.77 17.50 13.19
N ALA A 139 9.22 18.10 12.10
CA ALA A 139 10.54 18.74 12.03
C ALA A 139 10.74 19.86 13.09
N ARG A 140 9.66 20.35 13.71
CA ARG A 140 9.69 21.38 14.75
C ARG A 140 9.28 20.88 16.13
N ASN A 141 8.33 19.93 16.19
CA ASN A 141 7.73 19.47 17.46
C ASN A 141 8.10 18.04 17.85
N GLY A 142 8.65 17.26 16.92
CA GLY A 142 9.08 15.88 17.13
C GLY A 142 7.95 14.89 17.40
N ARG A 143 6.68 15.28 17.26
CA ARG A 143 5.51 14.46 17.58
C ARG A 143 5.26 13.40 16.51
N PHE A 144 4.99 12.19 16.94
CA PHE A 144 4.53 11.11 16.08
C PHE A 144 3.55 10.20 16.82
N PHE A 145 2.83 9.39 16.07
CA PHE A 145 1.73 8.58 16.55
C PHE A 145 1.90 7.14 16.09
N ALA A 146 1.66 6.21 17.00
CA ALA A 146 1.67 4.78 16.71
C ALA A 146 0.29 4.20 17.01
N SER A 147 -0.23 3.42 16.06
CA SER A 147 -1.47 2.64 16.21
C SER A 147 -1.12 1.17 16.39
N PHE A 148 -1.47 0.62 17.53
CA PHE A 148 -1.13 -0.76 17.86
C PHE A 148 -2.24 -1.46 18.65
N ASN A 149 -2.10 -2.78 18.80
CA ASN A 149 -2.98 -3.57 19.65
C ASN A 149 -2.28 -3.91 20.96
N CYS A 150 -3.01 -3.86 22.08
CA CYS A 150 -2.55 -4.35 23.37
C CYS A 150 -3.51 -5.39 23.96
N ASP A 151 -3.01 -6.23 24.86
CA ASP A 151 -3.79 -7.22 25.62
C ASP A 151 -4.00 -6.71 27.04
N ARG A 152 -5.25 -6.47 27.44
CA ARG A 152 -5.63 -6.01 28.79
C ARG A 152 -5.09 -6.88 29.92
N VAL A 153 -4.91 -8.18 29.66
CA VAL A 153 -4.44 -9.12 30.67
C VAL A 153 -2.93 -9.06 30.84
N LYS A 154 -2.20 -8.70 29.76
CA LYS A 154 -0.74 -8.76 29.73
C LYS A 154 -0.07 -7.39 29.89
N THR A 155 -0.71 -6.33 29.36
CA THR A 155 -0.08 -5.01 29.25
C THR A 155 -0.70 -4.04 30.26
N PRO A 156 0.06 -3.53 31.24
CA PRO A 156 -0.40 -2.47 32.14
C PRO A 156 -0.88 -1.24 31.36
N GLY A 157 -2.01 -0.65 31.77
CA GLY A 157 -2.57 0.53 31.10
C GLY A 157 -3.32 0.23 29.78
N CYS A 158 -3.40 -1.04 29.35
CA CYS A 158 -4.25 -1.45 28.24
C CYS A 158 -5.72 -1.45 28.66
N SER A 159 -6.39 -0.33 28.48
CA SER A 159 -7.81 -0.13 28.87
C SER A 159 -8.47 0.92 28.00
N GLY A 160 -9.81 0.95 28.02
CA GLY A 160 -10.63 1.88 27.26
C GLY A 160 -12.09 1.46 27.28
N LYS A 161 -12.92 2.10 26.45
CA LYS A 161 -14.32 1.70 26.26
C LYS A 161 -14.39 0.45 25.37
N CYS A 162 -15.37 -0.38 25.65
CA CYS A 162 -15.67 -1.57 24.83
C CYS A 162 -16.53 -1.16 23.64
N SER A 163 -16.16 -1.59 22.42
CA SER A 163 -16.99 -1.37 21.22
C SER A 163 -18.26 -2.20 21.21
N CYS A 164 -18.26 -3.37 21.86
CA CYS A 164 -19.44 -4.19 22.09
C CYS A 164 -20.13 -3.70 23.37
N ASN A 165 -21.20 -2.93 23.24
CA ASN A 165 -21.94 -2.34 24.35
C ASN A 165 -23.44 -2.15 23.98
N SER A 166 -24.25 -1.63 24.92
CA SER A 166 -25.68 -1.42 24.74
C SER A 166 -26.04 -0.44 23.64
N ASP A 167 -25.21 0.57 23.36
CA ASP A 167 -25.50 1.62 22.36
C ASP A 167 -25.50 1.05 20.93
N VAL A 168 -24.81 -0.07 20.74
CA VAL A 168 -24.72 -0.79 19.46
C VAL A 168 -25.46 -2.13 19.49
N ASN A 169 -26.31 -2.38 20.50
CA ASN A 169 -27.04 -3.63 20.69
C ASN A 169 -26.14 -4.88 20.78
N CYS A 170 -24.89 -4.71 21.23
CA CYS A 170 -23.95 -5.80 21.43
C CYS A 170 -23.82 -6.11 22.93
N ASP A 171 -24.15 -7.37 23.30
CA ASP A 171 -23.94 -7.88 24.66
C ASP A 171 -22.64 -8.69 24.70
N PRO A 172 -21.59 -8.24 25.42
CA PRO A 172 -20.34 -8.96 25.51
C PRO A 172 -20.46 -10.38 26.06
N LEU A 173 -21.44 -10.64 26.95
CA LEU A 173 -21.67 -11.98 27.53
C LEU A 173 -22.28 -12.93 26.48
N LYS A 174 -23.21 -12.45 25.68
CA LYS A 174 -23.77 -13.21 24.58
C LYS A 174 -22.76 -13.49 23.51
N LEU A 175 -21.95 -12.48 23.14
CA LEU A 175 -20.87 -12.64 22.17
C LEU A 175 -19.84 -13.66 22.65
N ALA A 176 -19.48 -13.65 23.93
CA ALA A 176 -18.57 -14.65 24.51
C ALA A 176 -19.14 -16.08 24.49
N SER A 177 -20.46 -16.24 24.55
CA SER A 177 -21.12 -17.55 24.57
C SER A 177 -21.49 -18.10 23.19
N SER A 178 -21.51 -17.25 22.14
CA SER A 178 -21.93 -17.64 20.79
C SER A 178 -20.85 -18.32 19.96
N SER A 179 -19.59 -18.26 20.40
CA SER A 179 -18.46 -18.81 19.65
C SER A 179 -18.31 -20.31 19.87
N SER A 180 -18.81 -21.10 18.93
CA SER A 180 -18.87 -22.57 19.01
C SER A 180 -17.71 -23.33 18.37
N SER A 181 -16.62 -22.71 17.88
CA SER A 181 -15.67 -23.48 17.07
C SER A 181 -14.17 -23.30 17.27
N SER A 182 -13.65 -22.35 18.03
CA SER A 182 -12.18 -22.37 18.29
C SER A 182 -11.70 -21.35 19.34
N GLY A 183 -12.00 -21.61 20.59
CA GLY A 183 -11.49 -20.79 21.70
C GLY A 183 -12.52 -19.82 22.25
N SER A 184 -12.46 -19.55 23.56
CA SER A 184 -13.35 -18.60 24.21
C SER A 184 -13.09 -17.19 23.69
N VAL A 185 -14.03 -16.65 22.94
CA VAL A 185 -14.03 -15.21 22.59
C VAL A 185 -14.13 -14.42 23.90
N GLN A 186 -13.21 -13.50 24.09
CA GLN A 186 -13.21 -12.58 25.23
C GLN A 186 -13.38 -11.15 24.69
N PRO A 187 -14.62 -10.68 24.53
CA PRO A 187 -14.88 -9.33 24.03
C PRO A 187 -14.14 -8.29 24.87
N CYS A 188 -13.52 -7.35 24.18
CA CYS A 188 -12.77 -6.26 24.80
C CYS A 188 -11.62 -6.69 25.74
N ARG A 189 -11.04 -7.85 25.48
CA ARG A 189 -9.73 -8.22 25.98
C ARG A 189 -8.62 -7.46 25.26
N TYR A 190 -8.74 -7.33 23.94
CA TYR A 190 -7.78 -6.64 23.11
C TYR A 190 -8.28 -5.25 22.78
N TYR A 191 -7.35 -4.30 22.75
CA TYR A 191 -7.65 -2.91 22.44
C TYR A 191 -6.85 -2.44 21.24
N LYS A 192 -7.50 -1.66 20.37
CA LYS A 192 -6.84 -0.79 19.41
C LYS A 192 -6.47 0.49 20.15
N VAL A 193 -5.18 0.82 20.12
CA VAL A 193 -4.61 1.98 20.79
C VAL A 193 -3.95 2.89 19.76
N ILE A 194 -4.15 4.20 19.90
CA ILE A 194 -3.33 5.20 19.25
C ILE A 194 -2.66 6.04 20.35
N ALA A 195 -1.33 6.01 20.36
CA ALA A 195 -0.53 6.72 21.35
C ALA A 195 0.39 7.74 20.68
N GLU A 196 0.57 8.89 21.33
CA GLU A 196 1.49 9.94 20.92
C GLU A 196 2.83 9.77 21.61
N PHE A 197 3.89 9.94 20.82
CA PHE A 197 5.28 9.90 21.25
C PHE A 197 6.04 11.13 20.74
N THR A 198 7.26 11.32 21.24
CA THR A 198 8.11 12.43 20.82
C THR A 198 9.52 11.93 20.51
N ALA A 199 10.10 12.42 19.43
CA ALA A 199 11.50 12.23 19.10
C ALA A 199 12.41 12.78 20.22
N ASN A 200 13.56 12.14 20.45
CA ASN A 200 14.51 12.54 21.50
C ASN A 200 15.56 13.51 20.93
N GLY A 201 15.28 14.78 20.96
CA GLY A 201 16.16 15.85 20.48
C GLY A 201 15.83 17.18 21.14
N THR A 202 16.67 18.19 20.92
CA THR A 202 16.39 19.57 21.29
C THR A 202 15.49 20.24 20.25
N ALA A 203 14.88 21.37 20.60
CA ALA A 203 14.00 22.09 19.67
C ALA A 203 14.72 22.53 18.36
N SER A 204 16.04 22.73 18.41
CA SER A 204 16.87 23.05 17.23
C SER A 204 17.20 21.83 16.36
N ASP A 205 17.22 20.62 16.93
CA ASP A 205 17.76 19.43 16.28
C ASP A 205 16.76 18.27 16.22
N ILE A 206 15.50 18.54 16.51
CA ILE A 206 14.47 17.50 16.66
C ILE A 206 14.29 16.66 15.38
N SER A 207 14.43 17.28 14.21
CA SER A 207 14.37 16.58 12.93
C SER A 207 15.57 15.64 12.70
N MET A 208 16.68 15.87 13.40
CA MET A 208 17.89 15.03 13.31
C MET A 208 17.91 13.91 14.35
N ALA A 209 16.88 13.79 15.17
CA ALA A 209 16.81 12.77 16.20
C ALA A 209 16.85 11.36 15.57
N THR A 210 17.73 10.51 16.09
CA THR A 210 17.88 9.11 15.69
C THR A 210 17.15 8.16 16.62
N ARG A 211 16.55 8.67 17.70
CA ARG A 211 15.78 7.90 18.69
C ARG A 211 14.58 8.69 19.17
N ALA A 212 13.54 7.99 19.60
CA ALA A 212 12.42 8.57 20.33
C ALA A 212 12.62 8.49 21.84
N LYS A 213 11.84 9.29 22.58
CA LYS A 213 11.65 9.11 24.01
C LYS A 213 10.81 7.87 24.25
N PRO A 214 11.18 6.97 25.18
CA PRO A 214 10.50 5.70 25.36
C PRO A 214 9.08 5.83 25.96
N SER A 215 8.79 6.95 26.62
CA SER A 215 7.51 7.14 27.30
C SER A 215 6.44 7.69 26.35
N GLU A 216 5.24 7.13 26.44
CA GLU A 216 4.03 7.69 25.83
C GLU A 216 3.78 9.09 26.40
N VAL A 217 3.53 10.06 25.52
CA VAL A 217 3.17 11.43 25.91
C VAL A 217 1.71 11.47 26.34
N ARG A 218 0.83 10.89 25.53
CA ARG A 218 -0.59 10.74 25.86
C ARG A 218 -1.26 9.63 25.03
N ARG A 219 -2.31 9.06 25.59
CA ARG A 219 -3.20 8.13 24.90
C ARG A 219 -4.22 8.94 24.11
N ILE A 220 -4.09 8.93 22.77
CA ILE A 220 -5.02 9.62 21.89
C ILE A 220 -6.35 8.88 21.82
N PHE A 221 -6.31 7.56 21.60
CA PHE A 221 -7.49 6.75 21.33
C PHE A 221 -7.33 5.36 21.92
N SER A 222 -8.42 4.78 22.45
CA SER A 222 -8.43 3.41 22.94
C SER A 222 -9.80 2.78 22.78
N LEU A 223 -9.89 1.73 21.95
CA LEU A 223 -11.12 1.03 21.60
C LEU A 223 -10.98 -0.46 21.89
N GLY A 224 -11.80 -1.00 22.78
CA GLY A 224 -11.89 -2.44 23.03
C GLY A 224 -12.55 -3.16 21.86
N LEU A 225 -11.86 -4.17 21.31
CA LEU A 225 -12.30 -4.91 20.14
C LEU A 225 -13.25 -6.06 20.50
N PRO A 226 -14.27 -6.36 19.68
CA PRO A 226 -15.19 -7.46 19.95
C PRO A 226 -14.48 -8.81 19.85
N ILE A 227 -13.67 -9.00 18.79
CA ILE A 227 -12.81 -10.17 18.58
C ILE A 227 -11.45 -9.76 17.98
N ALA A 228 -10.62 -10.75 17.65
CA ALA A 228 -9.22 -10.56 17.27
C ALA A 228 -8.96 -10.38 15.76
N PHE A 229 -9.95 -9.97 14.96
CA PHE A 229 -9.83 -9.87 13.51
C PHE A 229 -10.31 -8.52 12.97
N ASN A 230 -10.04 -8.23 11.70
CA ASN A 230 -10.49 -7.06 10.95
C ASN A 230 -10.48 -5.76 11.77
N ASN A 231 -9.33 -5.41 12.29
CA ASN A 231 -9.26 -4.25 13.17
C ASN A 231 -8.61 -3.03 12.51
N GLY A 232 -8.28 -3.10 11.20
CA GLY A 232 -7.64 -2.01 10.47
C GLY A 232 -6.39 -1.52 11.18
N GLY A 233 -6.29 -0.22 11.39
CA GLY A 233 -5.32 0.38 12.29
C GLY A 233 -4.25 1.23 11.61
N GLN A 234 -4.32 1.45 10.30
CA GLN A 234 -3.54 2.50 9.68
C GLN A 234 -4.00 3.87 10.21
N ILE A 235 -3.06 4.78 10.35
CA ILE A 235 -3.30 6.17 10.68
C ILE A 235 -2.53 7.07 9.71
N LEU A 236 -3.14 8.17 9.28
CA LEU A 236 -2.55 9.13 8.35
C LEU A 236 -2.93 10.56 8.75
N PHE A 237 -2.02 11.51 8.54
CA PHE A 237 -2.43 12.92 8.55
C PHE A 237 -2.93 13.34 7.17
N GLY A 238 -4.07 14.01 7.12
CA GLY A 238 -4.58 14.63 5.91
C GLY A 238 -3.64 15.75 5.46
N PRO A 239 -3.09 15.69 4.23
CA PRO A 239 -2.12 16.69 3.78
C PRO A 239 -2.73 18.08 3.55
N ALA A 240 -4.06 18.16 3.37
CA ALA A 240 -4.78 19.40 3.13
C ALA A 240 -5.29 20.06 4.41
N ASP A 241 -5.58 19.28 5.46
CA ASP A 241 -6.27 19.77 6.66
C ASP A 241 -5.49 19.55 7.97
N GLY A 242 -4.47 18.67 7.95
CA GLY A 242 -3.62 18.39 9.11
C GLY A 242 -4.27 17.55 10.20
N TYR A 243 -5.49 17.04 10.03
CA TYR A 243 -6.15 16.16 10.98
C TYR A 243 -5.69 14.71 10.85
N LEU A 244 -5.84 13.95 11.93
CA LEU A 244 -5.50 12.54 11.96
C LEU A 244 -6.68 11.68 11.50
N TYR A 245 -6.49 10.93 10.41
CA TYR A 245 -7.43 9.93 9.91
C TYR A 245 -7.07 8.56 10.48
N VAL A 246 -8.09 7.81 10.93
CA VAL A 246 -7.95 6.50 11.57
C VAL A 246 -8.83 5.50 10.85
N MET A 247 -8.24 4.45 10.30
CA MET A 247 -8.93 3.38 9.62
C MET A 247 -9.26 2.26 10.60
N LEU A 248 -10.54 1.96 10.80
CA LEU A 248 -11.03 0.92 11.70
C LEU A 248 -11.89 -0.10 10.94
N GLY A 249 -11.54 -1.37 11.06
CA GLY A 249 -12.35 -2.45 10.51
C GLY A 249 -13.62 -2.72 11.33
N ASP A 250 -14.45 -3.60 10.83
CA ASP A 250 -15.76 -3.97 11.39
C ASP A 250 -15.68 -4.77 12.71
N GLY A 251 -14.47 -5.12 13.14
CA GLY A 251 -14.22 -5.90 14.36
C GLY A 251 -14.21 -7.40 14.13
N GLY A 252 -14.37 -7.88 12.87
CA GLY A 252 -14.01 -9.21 12.40
C GLY A 252 -15.00 -10.32 12.74
N ILE A 253 -16.19 -10.01 13.24
CA ILE A 253 -17.26 -11.00 13.36
C ILE A 253 -17.80 -11.25 11.95
N GLU A 254 -17.84 -12.50 11.55
CA GLU A 254 -18.31 -12.92 10.22
C GLU A 254 -19.67 -12.30 9.90
N GLU A 255 -19.81 -11.72 8.71
CA GLU A 255 -21.02 -11.05 8.20
C GLU A 255 -21.45 -9.78 8.98
N ASP A 256 -20.67 -9.29 9.94
CA ASP A 256 -21.00 -8.14 10.81
C ASP A 256 -22.46 -8.19 11.36
N PRO A 257 -22.82 -9.22 12.12
CA PRO A 257 -24.23 -9.44 12.57
C PRO A 257 -24.76 -8.36 13.50
N TYR A 258 -23.91 -7.54 14.07
CA TYR A 258 -24.27 -6.38 14.88
C TYR A 258 -24.39 -5.11 14.05
N ASN A 259 -24.13 -5.21 12.72
CA ASN A 259 -24.21 -4.11 11.80
C ASN A 259 -23.32 -2.92 12.23
N PHE A 260 -22.13 -3.22 12.78
CA PHE A 260 -21.19 -2.19 13.27
C PHE A 260 -20.84 -1.18 12.17
N SER A 261 -20.62 -1.65 10.95
CA SER A 261 -20.19 -0.80 9.84
C SER A 261 -21.22 0.24 9.42
N GLN A 262 -22.53 -0.05 9.55
CA GLN A 262 -23.63 0.87 9.28
C GLN A 262 -24.16 1.58 10.53
N ASN A 263 -23.83 1.08 11.73
CA ASN A 263 -24.36 1.63 12.98
C ASN A 263 -23.75 3.00 13.29
N LYS A 264 -24.61 3.99 13.51
CA LYS A 264 -24.28 5.39 13.80
C LYS A 264 -23.48 5.58 15.10
N LYS A 265 -23.66 4.67 16.06
CA LYS A 265 -23.02 4.70 17.39
C LYS A 265 -21.76 3.85 17.48
N SER A 266 -21.45 3.07 16.45
CA SER A 266 -20.23 2.28 16.35
C SER A 266 -19.12 3.04 15.67
N LEU A 267 -17.87 2.91 16.17
CA LEU A 267 -16.67 3.37 15.50
C LEU A 267 -16.04 2.27 14.61
N LEU A 268 -16.54 1.03 14.70
CA LEU A 268 -16.08 -0.08 13.87
C LEU A 268 -16.64 0.02 12.44
N GLY A 269 -15.84 -0.39 11.46
CA GLY A 269 -16.18 -0.29 10.03
C GLY A 269 -16.24 1.17 9.54
N LYS A 270 -15.31 2.00 10.02
CA LYS A 270 -15.31 3.46 9.82
C LYS A 270 -13.92 3.98 9.49
N ILE A 271 -13.91 5.12 8.83
CA ILE A 271 -12.78 6.04 8.87
C ILE A 271 -13.17 7.17 9.80
N LEU A 272 -12.31 7.45 10.78
CA LEU A 272 -12.49 8.55 11.72
C LEU A 272 -11.56 9.71 11.34
N ARG A 273 -11.93 10.95 11.74
CA ARG A 273 -11.08 12.14 11.57
C ARG A 273 -11.04 12.90 12.89
N LEU A 274 -9.83 13.05 13.44
CA LEU A 274 -9.56 13.53 14.79
C LEU A 274 -8.64 14.75 14.77
N ASP A 275 -8.88 15.71 15.65
CA ASP A 275 -7.97 16.81 15.94
C ASP A 275 -7.11 16.43 17.16
N VAL A 276 -5.82 16.26 16.93
CA VAL A 276 -4.85 15.89 17.97
C VAL A 276 -4.07 17.08 18.53
N ASP A 277 -4.34 18.28 18.03
CA ASP A 277 -3.68 19.51 18.46
C ASP A 277 -4.50 20.30 19.47
N ASN A 278 -5.81 20.36 19.25
CA ASN A 278 -6.73 21.02 20.15
C ASN A 278 -7.32 20.02 21.15
N MET A 279 -7.08 20.25 22.43
CA MET A 279 -7.70 19.43 23.48
C MET A 279 -9.12 19.93 23.77
N PRO A 280 -10.07 19.04 24.09
CA PRO A 280 -11.38 19.46 24.52
C PRO A 280 -11.25 20.42 25.72
N SER A 281 -11.86 21.57 25.64
CA SER A 281 -12.01 22.43 26.85
C SER A 281 -12.84 21.65 27.87
N GLU A 282 -12.53 21.78 29.17
CA GLU A 282 -13.20 21.06 30.26
C GLU A 282 -14.75 21.24 30.31
N LEU A 283 -15.27 22.17 29.54
CA LEU A 283 -16.68 22.55 29.50
C LEU A 283 -17.57 21.74 28.55
N GLY A 284 -17.01 20.86 27.74
CA GLY A 284 -17.77 20.00 26.82
C GLY A 284 -17.38 18.52 26.98
N LYS A 285 -17.82 17.84 28.03
CA LYS A 285 -17.65 16.39 28.18
C LYS A 285 -18.53 15.66 27.17
N VAL A 286 -18.11 15.65 25.91
CA VAL A 286 -18.47 14.57 25.01
C VAL A 286 -17.75 13.33 25.53
N ASP A 287 -18.47 12.21 25.62
CA ASP A 287 -17.92 10.93 26.09
C ASP A 287 -17.01 10.30 25.01
N LEU A 288 -15.85 10.95 24.77
CA LEU A 288 -14.89 10.54 23.74
C LEU A 288 -14.16 9.24 24.08
N TRP A 289 -13.57 8.61 23.08
CA TRP A 289 -12.81 7.36 23.19
C TRP A 289 -11.33 7.58 23.51
N GLY A 290 -10.96 8.82 23.87
CA GLY A 290 -9.58 9.19 24.20
C GLY A 290 -9.39 10.69 24.34
N ASN A 291 -8.14 11.14 24.15
CA ASN A 291 -7.70 12.52 24.35
C ASN A 291 -7.46 13.22 23.00
N TYR A 292 -8.52 13.66 22.37
CA TYR A 292 -8.54 14.42 21.10
C TYR A 292 -9.76 15.33 21.07
N SER A 293 -9.82 16.24 20.11
CA SER A 293 -11.05 16.95 19.75
C SER A 293 -11.61 16.42 18.44
N VAL A 294 -12.88 16.70 18.21
CA VAL A 294 -13.54 16.42 16.94
C VAL A 294 -13.53 17.68 16.09
N PRO A 295 -13.03 17.62 14.84
CA PRO A 295 -13.14 18.75 13.93
C PRO A 295 -14.61 19.16 13.73
N HIS A 296 -14.90 20.45 13.84
CA HIS A 296 -16.26 20.99 13.76
C HIS A 296 -16.93 20.73 12.40
N ASP A 297 -16.13 20.57 11.36
CA ASP A 297 -16.56 20.27 10.01
C ASP A 297 -16.64 18.78 9.70
N ASN A 298 -16.52 17.89 10.67
CA ASN A 298 -16.85 16.47 10.48
C ASN A 298 -18.32 16.34 10.06
N PRO A 299 -18.66 15.36 9.20
CA PRO A 299 -20.00 15.26 8.60
C PRO A 299 -21.12 15.10 9.64
N PHE A 300 -20.81 14.57 10.81
CA PHE A 300 -21.79 14.24 11.86
C PHE A 300 -21.50 14.94 13.19
N SER A 301 -20.67 15.97 13.21
CA SER A 301 -20.25 16.66 14.43
C SER A 301 -21.39 17.31 15.20
N GLU A 302 -22.49 17.71 14.54
CA GLU A 302 -23.65 18.36 15.13
C GLU A 302 -24.86 17.40 15.31
N ASP A 303 -24.76 16.16 14.83
CA ASP A 303 -25.85 15.16 14.95
C ASP A 303 -25.60 14.23 16.13
N ASN A 304 -26.36 14.41 17.22
CA ASN A 304 -26.24 13.61 18.42
C ASN A 304 -26.63 12.13 18.28
N GLN A 305 -27.20 11.72 17.14
CA GLN A 305 -27.47 10.31 16.82
C GLN A 305 -26.22 9.58 16.31
N TRP A 306 -25.17 10.31 15.95
CA TRP A 306 -23.94 9.77 15.42
C TRP A 306 -22.78 9.86 16.43
N GLN A 307 -21.75 9.06 16.22
CA GLN A 307 -20.42 9.34 16.76
C GLN A 307 -19.80 10.44 15.92
N PRO A 308 -19.41 11.57 16.54
CA PRO A 308 -19.00 12.75 15.79
C PRO A 308 -17.62 12.61 15.12
N GLU A 309 -16.85 11.60 15.51
CA GLU A 309 -15.53 11.26 14.94
C GLU A 309 -15.63 10.72 13.50
N ILE A 310 -16.79 10.18 13.13
CA ILE A 310 -16.98 9.47 11.87
C ILE A 310 -16.81 10.41 10.68
N TRP A 311 -15.87 10.07 9.79
CA TRP A 311 -15.67 10.70 8.50
C TRP A 311 -16.37 9.93 7.38
N ALA A 312 -16.26 8.59 7.39
CA ALA A 312 -16.87 7.68 6.42
C ALA A 312 -17.27 6.36 7.09
N ARG A 313 -18.24 5.63 6.52
CA ARG A 313 -18.81 4.41 7.08
C ARG A 313 -19.05 3.32 6.04
N GLY A 314 -19.41 2.13 6.52
CA GLY A 314 -19.76 1.02 5.65
C GLY A 314 -18.53 0.35 5.04
N LEU A 315 -17.45 0.28 5.79
CA LEU A 315 -16.21 -0.37 5.43
C LEU A 315 -16.06 -1.69 6.20
N ARG A 316 -15.42 -2.68 5.60
CA ARG A 316 -15.16 -3.96 6.25
C ARG A 316 -13.83 -3.99 6.99
N ASN A 317 -12.74 -3.80 6.28
CA ASN A 317 -11.39 -3.80 6.83
C ASN A 317 -10.46 -2.90 6.00
N PRO A 318 -10.63 -1.56 6.08
CA PRO A 318 -9.81 -0.61 5.35
C PRO A 318 -8.35 -0.77 5.77
N TRP A 319 -7.58 -1.47 4.89
CA TRP A 319 -6.24 -1.94 5.25
C TRP A 319 -5.18 -0.87 5.06
N ARG A 320 -5.04 -0.40 3.80
CA ARG A 320 -4.13 0.70 3.49
C ARG A 320 -4.80 1.73 2.60
N CYS A 321 -4.67 2.96 3.03
CA CYS A 321 -5.16 4.14 2.34
C CYS A 321 -4.01 5.08 2.05
N SER A 322 -4.17 5.96 1.08
CA SER A 322 -3.21 7.00 0.76
C SER A 322 -3.88 8.24 0.20
N PHE A 323 -3.25 9.39 0.39
CA PHE A 323 -3.60 10.61 -0.32
C PHE A 323 -2.72 10.74 -1.56
N ASP A 324 -3.29 11.18 -2.67
CA ASP A 324 -2.51 11.47 -3.86
C ASP A 324 -1.62 12.71 -3.62
N ALA A 325 -0.32 12.56 -3.79
CA ALA A 325 0.65 13.64 -3.54
C ALA A 325 0.42 14.90 -4.40
N GLN A 326 -0.26 14.78 -5.55
CA GLN A 326 -0.63 15.91 -6.41
C GLN A 326 -2.06 16.40 -6.22
N ARG A 327 -2.91 15.57 -5.64
CA ARG A 327 -4.30 15.88 -5.34
C ARG A 327 -4.55 15.63 -3.85
N PRO A 328 -4.14 16.54 -2.96
CA PRO A 328 -4.12 16.30 -1.51
C PRO A 328 -5.48 16.06 -0.87
N LEU A 329 -6.58 16.29 -1.59
CA LEU A 329 -7.94 15.94 -1.17
C LEU A 329 -8.40 14.58 -1.74
N TYR A 330 -7.63 13.98 -2.65
CA TYR A 330 -7.97 12.70 -3.27
C TYR A 330 -7.50 11.56 -2.38
N PHE A 331 -8.42 11.05 -1.59
CA PHE A 331 -8.18 10.04 -0.57
C PHE A 331 -8.68 8.68 -1.08
N ILE A 332 -7.79 7.73 -1.24
CA ILE A 332 -8.07 6.40 -1.78
C ILE A 332 -7.75 5.33 -0.73
N CYS A 333 -8.65 4.37 -0.56
CA CYS A 333 -8.52 3.26 0.38
C CYS A 333 -8.73 1.92 -0.30
N ALA A 334 -7.95 0.92 0.09
CA ALA A 334 -8.23 -0.47 -0.17
C ALA A 334 -8.98 -1.06 1.03
N ASP A 335 -10.13 -1.65 0.78
CA ASP A 335 -10.97 -2.31 1.77
C ASP A 335 -11.03 -3.81 1.48
N ALA A 336 -10.52 -4.62 2.42
CA ALA A 336 -10.44 -6.06 2.25
C ALA A 336 -11.81 -6.71 2.47
N GLY A 337 -12.27 -7.42 1.45
CA GLY A 337 -13.54 -8.13 1.43
C GLY A 337 -13.57 -9.39 2.30
N GLN A 338 -14.73 -10.04 2.37
CA GLN A 338 -14.89 -11.24 3.20
C GLN A 338 -14.65 -12.52 2.42
N GLY A 339 -15.29 -12.69 1.29
CA GLY A 339 -15.30 -13.96 0.61
C GLY A 339 -15.38 -13.92 -0.90
N GLU A 340 -15.69 -12.78 -1.49
CA GLU A 340 -15.91 -12.70 -2.93
C GLU A 340 -15.11 -11.58 -3.61
N TYR A 341 -15.00 -10.40 -3.00
CA TYR A 341 -14.53 -9.22 -3.71
C TYR A 341 -13.64 -8.30 -2.87
N GLU A 342 -12.50 -7.93 -3.43
CA GLU A 342 -11.57 -6.92 -2.89
C GLU A 342 -11.82 -5.59 -3.58
N GLU A 343 -11.87 -4.48 -2.81
CA GLU A 343 -12.31 -3.20 -3.34
C GLU A 343 -11.36 -2.03 -3.03
N VAL A 344 -11.41 -1.03 -3.90
CA VAL A 344 -10.72 0.24 -3.73
C VAL A 344 -11.72 1.38 -3.87
N ASP A 345 -11.78 2.23 -2.87
CA ASP A 345 -12.73 3.31 -2.73
C ASP A 345 -12.07 4.67 -2.75
N ILE A 346 -12.74 5.65 -3.36
CA ILE A 346 -12.43 7.07 -3.17
C ILE A 346 -13.21 7.56 -1.96
N ILE A 347 -12.51 7.87 -0.88
CA ILE A 347 -13.11 8.23 0.39
C ILE A 347 -13.55 9.69 0.41
N THR A 348 -14.83 9.90 0.59
CA THR A 348 -15.46 11.22 0.66
C THR A 348 -16.06 11.50 2.04
N LYS A 349 -16.23 12.77 2.35
CA LYS A 349 -16.88 13.24 3.59
C LYS A 349 -18.32 12.71 3.69
N GLY A 350 -18.60 11.93 4.74
CA GLY A 350 -19.92 11.35 4.99
C GLY A 350 -20.26 10.13 4.14
N GLY A 351 -19.33 9.65 3.31
CA GLY A 351 -19.55 8.52 2.40
C GLY A 351 -19.98 7.24 3.09
N ASN A 352 -20.77 6.43 2.38
CA ASN A 352 -21.20 5.10 2.78
C ASN A 352 -20.84 4.07 1.72
N TYR A 353 -19.94 3.14 2.05
CA TYR A 353 -19.32 2.18 1.13
C TYR A 353 -20.01 0.80 1.13
N GLY A 354 -21.14 0.68 1.83
CA GLY A 354 -22.10 -0.40 1.64
C GLY A 354 -21.94 -1.65 2.51
N TRP A 355 -20.79 -1.92 3.10
CA TRP A 355 -20.60 -3.07 3.99
C TRP A 355 -21.53 -2.91 5.22
N ASN A 356 -22.30 -3.89 5.65
CA ASN A 356 -22.31 -5.32 5.33
C ASN A 356 -23.47 -5.73 4.39
N VAL A 357 -24.06 -4.79 3.66
CA VAL A 357 -25.12 -5.12 2.69
C VAL A 357 -24.56 -5.43 1.32
N TYR A 358 -23.47 -4.77 0.96
CA TYR A 358 -22.72 -5.03 -0.27
C TYR A 358 -21.29 -5.43 0.04
N GLU A 359 -20.75 -6.34 -0.76
CA GLU A 359 -19.33 -6.64 -0.88
C GLU A 359 -18.91 -6.30 -2.30
N GLY A 360 -18.12 -5.22 -2.47
CA GLY A 360 -17.93 -4.62 -3.77
C GLY A 360 -19.26 -4.18 -4.41
N PRO A 361 -19.47 -4.45 -5.70
CA PRO A 361 -20.73 -4.13 -6.37
C PRO A 361 -21.84 -5.17 -6.14
N PHE A 362 -21.59 -6.22 -5.34
CA PHE A 362 -22.51 -7.36 -5.18
C PHE A 362 -23.32 -7.25 -3.90
N LEU A 363 -24.60 -7.59 -3.99
CA LEU A 363 -25.48 -7.67 -2.82
C LEU A 363 -25.05 -8.88 -1.96
N PHE A 364 -24.56 -8.59 -0.76
CA PHE A 364 -24.08 -9.60 0.19
C PHE A 364 -25.18 -10.04 1.16
N ASN A 365 -25.82 -9.09 1.85
CA ASN A 365 -26.85 -9.37 2.84
C ASN A 365 -28.15 -8.60 2.58
N SER A 366 -29.13 -9.28 2.00
CA SER A 366 -30.42 -8.68 1.67
C SER A 366 -31.28 -8.35 2.89
N SER A 367 -31.03 -8.96 4.05
CA SER A 367 -31.84 -8.72 5.27
C SER A 367 -31.67 -7.32 5.83
N HIS A 368 -30.54 -6.68 5.56
CA HIS A 368 -30.26 -5.31 5.97
C HIS A 368 -30.53 -4.25 4.88
N SER A 369 -30.87 -4.66 3.66
CA SER A 369 -31.00 -3.77 2.51
C SER A 369 -32.10 -2.71 2.65
N SER A 370 -33.18 -3.02 3.39
CA SER A 370 -34.28 -2.07 3.61
C SER A 370 -33.98 -0.94 4.60
N ALA A 371 -32.91 -1.08 5.39
CA ALA A 371 -32.52 -0.11 6.42
C ALA A 371 -31.49 0.90 5.94
N ILE A 372 -30.95 0.74 4.72
CA ILE A 372 -29.89 1.59 4.19
C ILE A 372 -30.49 2.74 3.40
N SER A 373 -30.10 3.96 3.76
CA SER A 373 -30.26 5.16 2.93
C SER A 373 -29.61 4.94 1.57
N MET A 374 -30.25 5.41 0.51
CA MET A 374 -29.89 5.16 -0.90
C MET A 374 -28.57 5.84 -1.36
N ASP A 375 -27.80 6.45 -0.45
CA ASP A 375 -26.58 7.20 -0.80
C ASP A 375 -25.34 6.29 -0.67
N LEU A 376 -25.32 5.17 -1.40
CA LEU A 376 -24.19 4.27 -1.44
C LEU A 376 -23.15 4.74 -2.47
N ILE A 377 -21.88 4.61 -2.10
CA ILE A 377 -20.74 4.81 -2.98
C ILE A 377 -20.14 3.43 -3.24
N PHE A 378 -20.11 3.04 -4.51
CA PHE A 378 -19.51 1.78 -4.94
C PHE A 378 -18.02 1.95 -5.25
N PRO A 379 -17.23 0.88 -5.14
CA PRO A 379 -15.80 0.93 -5.40
C PRO A 379 -15.49 1.38 -6.83
N VAL A 380 -14.41 2.15 -6.98
CA VAL A 380 -13.91 2.59 -8.29
C VAL A 380 -13.03 1.53 -8.96
N LEU A 381 -12.50 0.60 -8.15
CA LEU A 381 -11.66 -0.52 -8.57
C LEU A 381 -11.95 -1.72 -7.69
N GLY A 382 -11.63 -2.91 -8.18
CA GLY A 382 -11.68 -4.12 -7.40
C GLY A 382 -11.43 -5.36 -8.24
N TYR A 383 -11.40 -6.51 -7.59
CA TYR A 383 -11.23 -7.81 -8.23
C TYR A 383 -11.87 -8.91 -7.39
N LYS A 384 -12.27 -9.99 -8.04
CA LYS A 384 -12.77 -11.17 -7.35
C LYS A 384 -11.61 -11.99 -6.77
N HIS A 385 -11.85 -12.68 -5.68
CA HIS A 385 -10.90 -13.63 -5.11
C HIS A 385 -10.43 -14.66 -6.15
N SER A 386 -11.35 -15.13 -6.99
CA SER A 386 -11.06 -16.07 -8.08
C SER A 386 -10.10 -15.54 -9.15
N ASP A 387 -9.99 -14.21 -9.30
CA ASP A 387 -9.14 -13.60 -10.33
C ASP A 387 -7.65 -13.63 -9.96
N VAL A 388 -7.35 -13.78 -8.66
CA VAL A 388 -5.98 -13.76 -8.11
C VAL A 388 -5.50 -15.16 -7.77
N ASN A 389 -6.37 -15.95 -7.17
CA ASN A 389 -6.02 -17.27 -6.68
C ASN A 389 -7.19 -18.24 -6.88
N ASN A 390 -6.99 -19.30 -7.66
CA ASN A 390 -8.00 -20.33 -7.89
C ASN A 390 -8.48 -21.04 -6.60
N ASN A 391 -7.82 -20.78 -5.47
CA ASN A 391 -8.09 -21.37 -4.17
C ASN A 391 -8.77 -20.42 -3.15
N VAL A 392 -9.40 -19.32 -3.61
CA VAL A 392 -10.34 -18.55 -2.78
C VAL A 392 -9.71 -17.61 -1.75
N SER A 393 -8.41 -17.41 -1.70
CA SER A 393 -7.79 -16.46 -0.77
C SER A 393 -7.24 -15.25 -1.51
N ALA A 394 -7.85 -14.09 -1.29
CA ALA A 394 -7.35 -12.80 -1.70
C ALA A 394 -7.41 -11.82 -0.52
N SER A 395 -6.58 -10.80 -0.53
CA SER A 395 -6.67 -9.70 0.41
C SER A 395 -5.90 -8.51 -0.16
N ILE A 396 -6.60 -7.45 -0.47
CA ILE A 396 -5.99 -6.25 -1.05
C ILE A 396 -5.10 -5.54 -0.04
N CYS A 397 -3.91 -5.13 -0.49
CA CYS A 397 -2.93 -4.43 0.35
C CYS A 397 -3.00 -2.91 0.23
N GLY A 398 -3.74 -2.39 -0.74
CA GLY A 398 -3.71 -0.96 -1.06
C GLY A 398 -2.50 -0.55 -1.86
N GLY A 399 -2.21 0.76 -1.90
CA GLY A 399 -1.16 1.29 -2.73
C GLY A 399 -1.09 2.82 -2.76
N TYR A 400 -0.44 3.35 -3.80
CA TYR A 400 -0.22 4.78 -3.99
C TYR A 400 -0.37 5.20 -5.45
N PHE A 401 -0.76 6.45 -5.69
CA PHE A 401 -0.58 7.07 -6.99
C PHE A 401 0.90 7.29 -7.27
N TYR A 402 1.40 6.72 -8.36
CA TYR A 402 2.79 6.85 -8.75
C TYR A 402 3.08 8.26 -9.28
N ARG A 403 3.91 9.03 -8.56
CA ARG A 403 4.23 10.42 -8.85
C ARG A 403 5.72 10.68 -9.07
N SER A 404 6.53 9.62 -9.11
CA SER A 404 7.94 9.71 -9.49
C SER A 404 8.11 9.70 -11.02
N MET A 405 9.11 10.42 -11.49
CA MET A 405 9.54 10.39 -12.90
C MET A 405 10.57 9.28 -13.18
N THR A 406 10.84 8.42 -12.22
CA THR A 406 11.74 7.27 -12.39
C THR A 406 11.19 6.29 -13.40
N ASP A 407 9.89 5.98 -13.33
CA ASP A 407 9.17 5.29 -14.39
C ASP A 407 8.09 6.23 -14.97
N PRO A 408 8.40 7.01 -16.01
CA PRO A 408 7.45 7.98 -16.55
C PRO A 408 6.27 7.32 -17.28
N CYS A 409 6.31 6.01 -17.54
CA CYS A 409 5.20 5.27 -18.13
C CYS A 409 4.14 4.86 -17.10
N LEU A 410 4.50 4.79 -15.83
CA LEU A 410 3.57 4.55 -14.72
C LEU A 410 3.06 5.85 -14.09
N TYR A 411 3.64 7.00 -14.45
CA TYR A 411 3.26 8.27 -13.85
C TYR A 411 1.76 8.55 -13.97
N GLY A 412 1.10 8.80 -12.83
CA GLY A 412 -0.33 9.04 -12.73
C GLY A 412 -1.18 7.80 -12.48
N SER A 413 -0.61 6.60 -12.56
CA SER A 413 -1.31 5.36 -12.24
C SER A 413 -1.39 5.14 -10.74
N TYR A 414 -2.46 4.54 -10.26
CA TYR A 414 -2.56 3.98 -8.92
C TYR A 414 -1.98 2.56 -8.94
N LEU A 415 -0.87 2.34 -8.22
CA LEU A 415 -0.27 1.03 -8.05
C LEU A 415 -0.80 0.39 -6.78
N TYR A 416 -1.30 -0.84 -6.87
CA TYR A 416 -1.81 -1.59 -5.71
C TYR A 416 -1.53 -3.08 -5.87
N GLY A 417 -1.62 -3.83 -4.78
CA GLY A 417 -1.28 -5.25 -4.76
C GLY A 417 -2.16 -6.10 -3.87
N ASP A 418 -2.01 -7.42 -4.02
CA ASP A 418 -2.65 -8.44 -3.20
C ASP A 418 -1.66 -9.15 -2.28
N LEU A 419 -2.10 -9.49 -1.07
CA LEU A 419 -1.30 -10.18 -0.05
C LEU A 419 -0.83 -11.56 -0.51
N TYR A 420 -1.74 -12.37 -1.08
CA TYR A 420 -1.50 -13.79 -1.36
C TYR A 420 -1.05 -14.06 -2.79
N GLY A 421 -1.48 -13.23 -3.73
CA GLY A 421 -1.28 -13.46 -5.15
C GLY A 421 0.05 -12.98 -5.69
N SER A 422 0.87 -12.29 -4.89
CA SER A 422 2.05 -11.53 -5.38
C SER A 422 1.71 -10.70 -6.63
N ALA A 423 0.43 -10.32 -6.78
CA ALA A 423 -0.08 -9.57 -7.92
C ALA A 423 0.01 -8.07 -7.64
N ILE A 424 0.48 -7.33 -8.63
CA ILE A 424 0.54 -5.86 -8.61
C ILE A 424 -0.15 -5.33 -9.86
N TRP A 425 -1.06 -4.39 -9.66
CA TRP A 425 -1.80 -3.73 -10.74
C TRP A 425 -1.44 -2.26 -10.83
N ALA A 426 -1.60 -1.73 -12.04
CA ALA A 426 -1.65 -0.31 -12.30
C ALA A 426 -3.06 0.06 -12.80
N ALA A 427 -3.67 1.02 -12.15
CA ALA A 427 -4.95 1.58 -12.56
C ALA A 427 -4.76 3.01 -13.07
N VAL A 428 -5.23 3.28 -14.27
CA VAL A 428 -5.16 4.59 -14.93
C VAL A 428 -6.53 5.23 -14.95
N GLU A 429 -6.63 6.42 -14.36
CA GLU A 429 -7.86 7.21 -14.37
C GLU A 429 -8.00 7.98 -15.69
N THR A 430 -9.10 7.82 -16.39
CA THR A 430 -9.32 8.45 -17.70
C THR A 430 -10.78 8.88 -17.91
N PRO A 431 -11.03 10.19 -18.07
CA PRO A 431 -10.11 11.31 -17.84
C PRO A 431 -9.73 11.50 -16.35
N THR A 432 -8.71 12.28 -16.06
CA THR A 432 -8.32 12.61 -14.67
C THR A 432 -9.48 13.26 -13.91
N ASN A 433 -9.71 12.88 -12.66
CA ASN A 433 -10.82 13.28 -11.78
C ASN A 433 -12.21 12.80 -12.26
N SER A 434 -12.26 11.68 -12.95
CA SER A 434 -13.52 11.06 -13.40
C SER A 434 -13.97 9.89 -12.54
N ASP A 435 -13.11 9.41 -11.65
CA ASP A 435 -13.25 8.16 -10.89
C ASP A 435 -13.43 6.92 -11.80
N ASN A 436 -13.12 7.08 -13.10
CA ASN A 436 -13.19 6.01 -14.08
C ASN A 436 -11.79 5.45 -14.36
N PHE A 437 -11.54 4.24 -13.87
CA PHE A 437 -10.25 3.59 -13.93
C PHE A 437 -10.23 2.39 -14.88
N THR A 438 -9.10 2.25 -15.56
CA THR A 438 -8.76 1.03 -16.30
C THR A 438 -7.57 0.36 -15.63
N THR A 439 -7.75 -0.90 -15.27
CA THR A 439 -6.76 -1.70 -14.54
C THR A 439 -5.98 -2.60 -15.48
N THR A 440 -4.69 -2.73 -15.20
CA THR A 440 -3.78 -3.67 -15.88
C THR A 440 -2.96 -4.40 -14.84
N LEU A 441 -2.94 -5.74 -14.90
CA LEU A 441 -2.00 -6.56 -14.13
C LEU A 441 -0.59 -6.34 -14.68
N LEU A 442 0.35 -5.96 -13.83
CA LEU A 442 1.73 -5.70 -14.22
C LEU A 442 2.59 -6.95 -14.03
N PRO A 443 3.25 -7.45 -15.10
CA PRO A 443 4.39 -8.32 -14.91
C PRO A 443 5.49 -7.55 -14.21
N PHE A 444 6.24 -8.19 -13.33
CA PHE A 444 7.35 -7.53 -12.64
C PHE A 444 8.62 -8.38 -12.69
N SER A 445 9.75 -7.72 -12.64
CA SER A 445 11.08 -8.34 -12.66
C SER A 445 12.02 -7.64 -11.70
N CYS A 446 13.07 -8.33 -11.31
CA CYS A 446 14.16 -7.76 -10.54
C CYS A 446 15.17 -7.07 -11.45
N ALA A 447 15.63 -5.88 -11.05
CA ALA A 447 16.68 -5.16 -11.75
C ALA A 447 17.98 -5.98 -11.78
N HIS A 448 18.67 -5.99 -12.92
CA HIS A 448 19.91 -6.77 -13.11
C HIS A 448 21.01 -6.38 -12.14
N ASP A 449 21.02 -5.11 -11.74
CA ASP A 449 21.98 -4.49 -10.84
C ASP A 449 21.37 -4.22 -9.46
N SER A 450 20.36 -5.02 -9.06
CA SER A 450 19.76 -4.92 -7.73
C SER A 450 20.81 -5.10 -6.64
N PRO A 451 20.88 -4.21 -5.63
CA PRO A 451 21.91 -4.29 -4.58
C PRO A 451 21.83 -5.57 -3.76
N ILE A 452 20.63 -6.12 -3.61
CA ILE A 452 20.39 -7.45 -3.04
C ILE A 452 19.72 -8.29 -4.12
N GLN A 453 20.17 -9.53 -4.30
CA GLN A 453 19.55 -10.44 -5.24
C GLN A 453 18.11 -10.75 -4.81
N CYS A 454 17.16 -10.64 -5.73
CA CYS A 454 15.80 -11.06 -5.48
C CYS A 454 15.72 -12.59 -5.39
N GLU A 455 14.86 -13.07 -4.52
CA GLU A 455 14.45 -14.47 -4.53
C GLU A 455 13.60 -14.73 -5.78
N SER A 456 13.70 -15.92 -6.34
CA SER A 456 12.93 -16.30 -7.52
C SER A 456 11.95 -17.41 -7.18
N VAL A 457 10.80 -17.41 -7.84
CA VAL A 457 9.87 -18.53 -7.81
C VAL A 457 10.59 -19.78 -8.30
N LEU A 458 10.36 -20.90 -7.63
CA LEU A 458 11.03 -22.17 -7.92
C LEU A 458 10.92 -22.51 -9.42
N GLU A 459 12.06 -22.84 -10.05
CA GLU A 459 12.17 -23.14 -11.49
C GLU A 459 11.77 -21.99 -12.44
N SER A 460 11.75 -20.76 -11.95
CA SER A 460 11.39 -19.57 -12.71
C SER A 460 12.41 -18.44 -12.52
N SER A 461 12.44 -17.49 -13.43
CA SER A 461 13.19 -16.23 -13.28
C SER A 461 12.35 -15.11 -12.68
N LEU A 462 11.07 -15.36 -12.39
CA LEU A 462 10.17 -14.37 -11.80
C LEU A 462 10.55 -14.14 -10.34
N PRO A 463 10.61 -12.89 -9.87
CA PRO A 463 10.84 -12.59 -8.46
C PRO A 463 9.71 -13.16 -7.60
N ASP A 464 10.08 -13.75 -6.47
CA ASP A 464 9.14 -14.16 -5.44
C ASP A 464 9.08 -13.11 -4.34
N LEU A 465 7.94 -12.45 -4.20
CA LEU A 465 7.68 -11.47 -3.14
C LEU A 465 7.04 -12.12 -1.90
N HIS A 466 6.71 -13.42 -1.97
CA HIS A 466 5.94 -14.17 -0.97
C HIS A 466 4.60 -13.45 -0.67
N TYR A 467 4.52 -12.73 0.46
CA TYR A 467 3.35 -11.95 0.85
C TYR A 467 3.66 -10.46 0.73
N ILE A 468 2.81 -9.73 0.03
CA ILE A 468 2.88 -8.26 -0.01
C ILE A 468 2.04 -7.72 1.14
N TYR A 469 2.67 -7.07 2.11
CA TYR A 469 1.96 -6.56 3.29
C TYR A 469 1.44 -5.14 3.11
N SER A 470 2.18 -4.32 2.37
CA SER A 470 1.92 -2.90 2.28
C SER A 470 2.77 -2.25 1.19
N PHE A 471 2.54 -0.97 0.98
CA PHE A 471 3.35 -0.11 0.15
C PHE A 471 3.85 1.09 0.96
N GLY A 472 4.89 1.75 0.46
CA GLY A 472 5.41 2.99 1.00
C GLY A 472 5.77 3.97 -0.10
N GLU A 473 5.84 5.25 0.25
CA GLU A 473 6.27 6.33 -0.64
C GLU A 473 7.37 7.15 0.06
N ASP A 474 8.45 7.48 -0.66
CA ASP A 474 9.49 8.38 -0.14
C ASP A 474 9.26 9.84 -0.54
N ASN A 475 10.15 10.73 -0.09
CA ASN A 475 10.08 12.16 -0.40
C ASN A 475 10.30 12.50 -1.89
N ARG A 476 10.84 11.57 -2.68
CA ARG A 476 10.96 11.68 -4.14
C ARG A 476 9.79 11.10 -4.89
N LYS A 477 8.77 10.63 -4.15
CA LYS A 477 7.58 9.99 -4.68
C LYS A 477 7.86 8.64 -5.35
N GLU A 478 8.97 8.00 -4.96
CA GLU A 478 9.26 6.62 -5.35
C GLU A 478 8.45 5.67 -4.50
N ILE A 479 7.88 4.65 -5.12
CA ILE A 479 7.05 3.65 -4.44
C ILE A 479 7.91 2.45 -4.04
N TYR A 480 7.59 1.92 -2.87
CA TYR A 480 8.19 0.73 -2.29
C TYR A 480 7.12 -0.33 -2.06
N VAL A 481 7.46 -1.58 -2.38
CA VAL A 481 6.68 -2.76 -2.00
C VAL A 481 7.30 -3.33 -0.72
N LEU A 482 6.49 -3.43 0.34
CA LEU A 482 6.88 -4.02 1.61
C LEU A 482 6.39 -5.47 1.65
N ALA A 483 7.31 -6.38 1.43
CA ALA A 483 7.01 -7.80 1.34
C ALA A 483 7.56 -8.58 2.54
N ASN A 484 7.09 -9.80 2.70
CA ASN A 484 7.55 -10.71 3.76
C ASN A 484 9.06 -10.91 3.76
N ASN A 485 9.65 -10.99 2.57
CA ASN A 485 11.06 -11.29 2.36
C ASN A 485 11.90 -10.06 2.02
N GLY A 486 11.35 -8.84 2.14
CA GLY A 486 12.16 -7.65 1.94
C GLY A 486 11.42 -6.39 1.54
N VAL A 487 12.22 -5.36 1.30
CA VAL A 487 11.78 -4.04 0.81
C VAL A 487 12.25 -3.90 -0.63
N TYR A 488 11.31 -3.63 -1.53
CA TYR A 488 11.56 -3.48 -2.96
C TYR A 488 11.17 -2.08 -3.41
N ARG A 489 12.05 -1.41 -4.15
CA ARG A 489 11.80 -0.09 -4.72
C ARG A 489 11.46 -0.21 -6.20
N VAL A 490 10.47 0.54 -6.67
CA VAL A 490 10.20 0.71 -8.10
C VAL A 490 11.31 1.52 -8.74
N VAL A 491 11.88 1.00 -9.82
CA VAL A 491 13.02 1.61 -10.50
C VAL A 491 12.76 1.73 -12.01
N ARG A 492 13.73 2.31 -12.73
CA ARG A 492 13.62 2.54 -14.18
C ARG A 492 13.34 1.23 -14.93
N PRO A 493 12.37 1.22 -15.86
CA PRO A 493 12.00 0.03 -16.65
C PRO A 493 13.19 -0.60 -17.38
N SER A 494 14.09 0.22 -17.91
CA SER A 494 15.28 -0.22 -18.64
C SER A 494 16.22 -1.12 -17.83
N ARG A 495 16.21 -1.03 -16.48
CA ARG A 495 17.00 -1.91 -15.60
C ARG A 495 16.49 -3.35 -15.54
N CYS A 496 15.28 -3.59 -16.07
CA CYS A 496 14.66 -4.92 -16.20
C CYS A 496 14.41 -5.31 -17.67
N ASN A 497 14.99 -4.61 -18.63
CA ASN A 497 14.73 -4.78 -20.06
C ASN A 497 13.27 -4.46 -20.48
N TYR A 498 12.51 -3.77 -19.66
CA TYR A 498 11.22 -3.22 -20.06
C TYR A 498 11.41 -1.95 -20.89
N THR A 499 10.49 -1.69 -21.80
CA THR A 499 10.51 -0.51 -22.65
C THR A 499 9.53 0.53 -22.15
N CYS A 500 10.00 1.75 -21.98
CA CYS A 500 9.17 2.91 -21.70
C CYS A 500 9.52 4.03 -22.70
N PRO A 501 8.66 4.34 -23.67
CA PRO A 501 8.93 5.38 -24.66
C PRO A 501 9.16 6.78 -24.08
N LYS A 502 8.71 7.01 -22.86
CA LYS A 502 8.89 8.28 -22.13
C LYS A 502 10.16 8.33 -21.30
N GLU A 503 10.90 7.21 -21.18
CA GLU A 503 12.13 7.17 -20.41
C GLU A 503 13.24 7.89 -21.19
N THR A 504 13.75 8.98 -20.63
CA THR A 504 14.92 9.69 -21.17
C THR A 504 16.19 8.95 -20.77
N VAL A 505 16.82 8.30 -21.73
CA VAL A 505 18.13 7.68 -21.52
C VAL A 505 19.17 8.80 -21.40
N THR A 506 19.62 9.10 -20.21
CA THR A 506 20.81 9.92 -20.01
C THR A 506 22.01 9.05 -20.40
N VAL A 507 22.48 9.17 -21.63
CA VAL A 507 23.75 8.56 -22.04
C VAL A 507 24.84 9.27 -21.25
N VAL A 508 25.25 8.65 -20.15
CA VAL A 508 26.53 9.03 -19.51
C VAL A 508 27.62 8.56 -20.48
N SER A 509 28.10 9.47 -21.32
CA SER A 509 29.28 9.20 -22.12
C SER A 509 30.43 9.01 -21.13
N SER A 510 30.75 7.77 -20.82
CA SER A 510 32.02 7.40 -20.23
C SER A 510 33.07 7.76 -21.27
N GLN A 511 33.75 8.88 -21.08
CA GLN A 511 35.00 9.14 -21.79
C GLN A 511 35.97 8.04 -21.37
N ILE A 512 36.04 6.99 -22.16
CA ILE A 512 37.16 6.06 -22.12
C ILE A 512 38.32 6.86 -22.68
N SER A 513 39.17 7.36 -21.79
CA SER A 513 40.50 7.86 -22.16
C SER A 513 41.35 6.67 -22.61
N SER A 514 41.24 6.31 -23.87
CA SER A 514 42.16 5.39 -24.51
C SER A 514 43.43 6.16 -24.85
N SER A 515 44.39 6.14 -23.93
CA SER A 515 45.78 6.40 -24.23
C SER A 515 46.36 5.16 -24.92
N SER A 516 46.31 5.10 -26.24
CA SER A 516 47.22 4.27 -27.01
C SER A 516 47.74 5.07 -28.20
N SER A 517 49.00 5.50 -28.05
CA SER A 517 49.79 6.04 -29.11
C SER A 517 50.03 4.97 -30.18
N CYS A 518 49.51 5.17 -31.37
CA CYS A 518 50.02 4.59 -32.59
C CYS A 518 50.42 5.75 -33.51
N ARG A 519 51.74 5.99 -33.59
CA ARG A 519 52.32 6.81 -34.64
C ARG A 519 52.26 6.02 -35.94
N ASN A 520 51.59 6.58 -36.94
CA ASN A 520 51.90 6.28 -38.33
C ASN A 520 52.10 7.60 -39.09
N HIS A 521 53.32 7.76 -39.60
CA HIS A 521 53.72 8.78 -40.53
C HIS A 521 52.97 8.62 -41.86
N PHE A 522 52.38 9.69 -42.34
CA PHE A 522 52.18 9.93 -43.75
C PHE A 522 52.45 11.41 -44.06
N THR A 523 53.34 11.59 -45.05
CA THR A 523 53.88 12.85 -45.58
C THR A 523 52.87 13.50 -46.55
N TYR A 524 52.97 14.81 -46.57
CA TYR A 524 52.30 15.83 -47.35
C TYR A 524 52.50 15.82 -48.84
N PRO A 525 51.87 16.72 -49.65
CA PRO A 525 52.16 18.14 -49.60
C PRO A 525 51.02 19.15 -49.89
N ASN A 526 51.28 20.35 -49.38
CA ASN A 526 50.93 21.71 -49.86
C ASN A 526 49.45 22.19 -49.90
N GLY A 527 49.16 23.21 -49.14
CA GLY A 527 48.87 24.55 -49.64
C GLY A 527 47.70 25.25 -48.95
N GLU A 528 48.08 26.36 -48.39
CA GLU A 528 47.36 27.62 -48.24
C GLU A 528 46.49 27.92 -46.99
N LEU A 529 46.99 28.91 -46.35
CA LEU A 529 46.62 29.84 -45.31
C LEU A 529 45.41 30.68 -45.72
N MET A 530 44.38 30.78 -44.87
CA MET A 530 43.60 32.04 -44.75
C MET A 530 43.13 32.24 -43.31
N LEU A 531 43.65 33.29 -42.74
CA LEU A 531 43.26 34.00 -41.52
C LEU A 531 41.95 34.75 -41.78
N PHE A 532 41.01 34.72 -40.84
CA PHE A 532 40.24 35.91 -40.49
C PHE A 532 40.01 35.99 -38.99
N LEU A 533 40.49 37.09 -38.48
CA LEU A 533 40.39 37.62 -37.12
C LEU A 533 39.10 38.42 -36.96
N SER A 534 38.73 38.52 -35.66
CA SER A 534 38.05 39.65 -35.00
C SER A 534 36.50 39.66 -35.16
N SER A 535 35.77 40.10 -34.20
CA SER A 535 36.00 41.07 -33.13
C SER A 535 34.95 40.95 -32.02
N VAL A 536 35.42 41.21 -30.83
CA VAL A 536 34.75 41.58 -29.58
C VAL A 536 33.90 42.86 -29.75
N LEU A 537 32.79 43.00 -29.01
CA LEU A 537 32.35 44.18 -28.22
C LEU A 537 30.92 43.92 -27.75
N HIS A 538 30.69 43.76 -26.42
CA HIS A 538 30.29 44.79 -25.46
C HIS A 538 29.21 45.74 -25.97
N VAL A 539 28.06 45.75 -25.26
CA VAL A 539 27.53 46.96 -24.61
C VAL A 539 26.44 46.57 -23.57
N LEU A 540 26.64 47.09 -22.39
CA LEU A 540 25.77 47.33 -21.26
C LEU A 540 24.50 48.17 -21.59
N GLY A 541 23.47 48.03 -20.74
CA GLY A 541 22.62 49.17 -20.48
C GLY A 541 21.17 48.78 -20.12
N THR A 542 20.90 48.56 -18.89
CA THR A 542 20.05 49.30 -17.93
C THR A 542 18.64 49.79 -18.38
N ILE A 543 17.70 49.60 -17.40
CA ILE A 543 16.51 50.40 -17.10
C ILE A 543 15.21 49.94 -17.80
N LEU A 544 14.35 49.24 -17.13
CA LEU A 544 13.16 49.63 -16.30
C LEU A 544 12.53 48.37 -15.69
#